data_3b3dab75b2fe473b64597a176d599ca4
#
_entry.id   3b3dab75b2fe473b64597a176d599ca4
#
_cell.length_a   1.000
_cell.length_b   1.000
_cell.length_c   1.000
_cell.angle_alpha   90.00
_cell.angle_beta   90.00
_cell.angle_gamma   90.00
#
_symmetry.space_group_name_H-M   'P 1'
#
loop_
_entity.id
_entity.type
_entity.pdbx_description
1 polymer ?
#
loop_
_entity_poly.entity_id
_entity_poly.type
_entity_poly.pdbx_seq_one_letter_code
_entity_poly.pdbx_strand_id
1 'polypeptide(L)'
;MNLVPRLLDAEPRIHVLVNNAGVLINPRTTTAEGNEAALATNLLAPFLLTQMLLPRLRESAPSRIVNVSSGGMYATGLALDDLQYEKSTYDGSRAYARTKRALVTLTEMWAEQLRNSGVVVHAMHPGWADTPGVAGSLPAFHAITRRFLRTAEQGADTITWLAAAEEAAKVT
;
A
#
# COMPACT_ATOMS: atom_id res chain seq x y z
N MET A 1 1.74 -4.87 21.28
CA MET A 1 0.40 -5.52 21.21
C MET A 1 0.32 -6.26 19.89
N ASN A 2 0.11 -7.57 19.92
CA ASN A 2 0.20 -8.38 18.71
C ASN A 2 -1.16 -8.33 17.96
N LEU A 3 -1.28 -7.48 16.93
CA LEU A 3 -2.52 -7.24 16.19
C LEU A 3 -3.01 -8.52 15.47
N VAL A 4 -2.10 -9.21 14.76
CA VAL A 4 -2.50 -10.32 13.89
C VAL A 4 -3.09 -11.51 14.63
N PRO A 5 -2.52 -12.04 15.74
CA PRO A 5 -3.17 -13.08 16.51
C PRO A 5 -4.58 -12.70 16.97
N ARG A 6 -4.77 -11.49 17.49
CA ARG A 6 -6.10 -11.01 17.90
C ARG A 6 -7.09 -10.95 16.74
N LEU A 7 -6.64 -10.53 15.56
CA LEU A 7 -7.47 -10.52 14.37
C LEU A 7 -7.85 -11.95 13.94
N LEU A 8 -6.89 -12.86 13.96
CA LEU A 8 -7.14 -14.27 13.60
C LEU A 8 -8.06 -14.99 14.59
N ASP A 9 -8.00 -14.61 15.87
CA ASP A 9 -8.91 -15.13 16.90
C ASP A 9 -10.34 -14.57 16.74
N ALA A 10 -10.47 -13.29 16.38
CA ALA A 10 -11.75 -12.62 16.23
C ALA A 10 -12.46 -12.95 14.91
N GLU A 11 -11.69 -13.11 13.82
CA GLU A 11 -12.23 -13.24 12.46
C GLU A 11 -11.93 -14.64 11.89
N PRO A 12 -12.91 -15.55 11.89
CA PRO A 12 -12.74 -16.90 11.36
C PRO A 12 -12.50 -16.92 9.85
N ARG A 13 -12.90 -15.85 9.14
CA ARG A 13 -12.67 -15.67 7.69
C ARG A 13 -12.26 -14.25 7.39
N ILE A 14 -11.30 -14.11 6.47
CA ILE A 14 -10.85 -12.82 5.94
C ILE A 14 -10.88 -12.93 4.42
N HIS A 15 -11.86 -12.28 3.79
CA HIS A 15 -12.03 -12.34 2.34
C HIS A 15 -11.32 -11.18 1.62
N VAL A 16 -11.07 -10.07 2.31
CA VAL A 16 -10.42 -8.89 1.72
C VAL A 16 -9.40 -8.31 2.69
N LEU A 17 -8.19 -8.12 2.22
CA LEU A 17 -7.14 -7.35 2.89
C LEU A 17 -6.85 -6.10 2.05
N VAL A 18 -7.06 -4.92 2.62
CA VAL A 18 -6.69 -3.65 1.97
C VAL A 18 -5.49 -3.02 2.67
N ASN A 19 -4.35 -3.04 2.03
CA ASN A 19 -3.15 -2.36 2.46
C ASN A 19 -3.20 -0.90 1.98
N ASN A 20 -3.95 -0.06 2.70
CA ASN A 20 -4.17 1.35 2.36
C ASN A 20 -3.24 2.31 3.09
N ALA A 21 -2.83 1.99 4.31
CA ALA A 21 -1.98 2.88 5.10
C ALA A 21 -0.74 3.34 4.32
N GLY A 22 -0.43 4.61 4.40
CA GLY A 22 0.72 5.18 3.72
C GLY A 22 1.07 6.56 4.25
N VAL A 23 2.37 6.84 4.31
CA VAL A 23 2.90 8.12 4.80
C VAL A 23 3.98 8.65 3.85
N LEU A 24 4.02 9.96 3.71
CA LEU A 24 5.12 10.72 3.13
C LEU A 24 5.69 11.58 4.23
N ILE A 25 6.93 11.35 4.61
CA ILE A 25 7.57 11.97 5.78
C ILE A 25 8.83 12.73 5.35
N ASN A 26 8.97 13.94 5.85
CA ASN A 26 10.15 14.77 5.68
C ASN A 26 10.33 15.63 6.95
N PRO A 27 11.48 15.59 7.64
CA PRO A 27 12.74 14.94 7.32
C PRO A 27 12.71 13.40 7.58
N ARG A 28 13.85 12.71 7.26
CA ARG A 28 14.00 11.28 7.54
C ARG A 28 13.82 10.99 9.03
N THR A 29 12.93 10.06 9.32
CA THR A 29 12.70 9.53 10.66
C THR A 29 12.79 8.00 10.64
N THR A 30 13.03 7.38 11.78
CA THR A 30 13.09 5.92 11.93
C THR A 30 12.08 5.45 12.97
N THR A 31 11.61 4.22 12.80
CA THR A 31 10.81 3.53 13.81
C THR A 31 11.68 3.12 15.00
N ALA A 32 11.05 2.62 16.08
CA ALA A 32 11.75 2.08 17.23
C ALA A 32 12.68 0.90 16.88
N GLU A 33 12.34 0.16 15.82
CA GLU A 33 13.13 -0.95 15.30
C GLU A 33 14.25 -0.50 14.34
N GLY A 34 14.42 0.80 14.12
CA GLY A 34 15.48 1.36 13.29
C GLY A 34 15.16 1.46 11.78
N ASN A 35 13.97 1.09 11.35
CA ASN A 35 13.58 1.18 9.93
C ASN A 35 13.21 2.62 9.54
N GLU A 36 13.54 3.04 8.32
CA GLU A 36 13.04 4.30 7.76
C GLU A 36 11.49 4.29 7.76
N ALA A 37 10.87 5.35 8.25
CA ALA A 37 9.45 5.33 8.62
C ALA A 37 8.49 5.18 7.42
N ALA A 38 8.81 5.75 6.24
CA ALA A 38 8.02 5.53 5.05
C ALA A 38 8.21 4.10 4.51
N LEU A 39 9.42 3.57 4.54
CA LEU A 39 9.69 2.16 4.20
C LEU A 39 8.91 1.22 5.11
N ALA A 40 8.98 1.46 6.43
CA ALA A 40 8.27 0.63 7.42
C ALA A 40 6.77 0.62 7.18
N THR A 41 6.16 1.79 7.00
CA THR A 41 4.71 1.92 6.88
C THR A 41 4.20 1.50 5.50
N ASN A 42 4.86 1.92 4.43
CA ASN A 42 4.33 1.77 3.07
C ASN A 42 4.69 0.41 2.43
N LEU A 43 5.71 -0.28 2.95
CA LEU A 43 6.21 -1.52 2.35
C LEU A 43 6.34 -2.66 3.35
N LEU A 44 7.09 -2.50 4.44
CA LEU A 44 7.36 -3.60 5.38
C LEU A 44 6.08 -4.03 6.12
N ALA A 45 5.24 -3.09 6.54
CA ALA A 45 3.98 -3.40 7.21
C ALA A 45 2.99 -4.14 6.29
N PRO A 46 2.70 -3.68 5.04
CA PRO A 46 1.92 -4.47 4.08
C PRO A 46 2.51 -5.85 3.79
N PHE A 47 3.83 -5.94 3.65
CA PHE A 47 4.51 -7.22 3.43
C PHE A 47 4.26 -8.18 4.60
N LEU A 48 4.57 -7.75 5.81
CA LEU A 48 4.44 -8.58 7.01
C LEU A 48 2.98 -8.97 7.26
N LEU A 49 2.06 -8.01 7.17
CA LEU A 49 0.64 -8.24 7.38
C LEU A 49 0.08 -9.24 6.37
N THR A 50 0.43 -9.09 5.09
CA THR A 50 0.04 -10.02 4.04
C THR A 50 0.58 -11.42 4.33
N GLN A 51 1.87 -11.57 4.64
CA GLN A 51 2.47 -12.88 4.93
C GLN A 51 1.80 -13.57 6.13
N MET A 52 1.54 -12.82 7.19
CA MET A 52 0.92 -13.37 8.41
C MET A 52 -0.57 -13.74 8.22
N LEU A 53 -1.30 -13.04 7.35
CA LEU A 53 -2.71 -13.30 7.08
C LEU A 53 -2.92 -14.26 5.89
N LEU A 54 -1.88 -14.57 5.12
CA LEU A 54 -2.00 -15.39 3.91
C LEU A 54 -2.62 -16.76 4.13
N PRO A 55 -2.31 -17.52 5.20
CA PRO A 55 -3.00 -18.79 5.48
C PRO A 55 -4.52 -18.60 5.59
N ARG A 56 -4.96 -17.59 6.37
CA ARG A 56 -6.39 -17.30 6.58
C ARG A 56 -7.06 -16.80 5.29
N LEU A 57 -6.38 -16.01 4.46
CA LEU A 57 -6.88 -15.58 3.15
C LEU A 57 -7.08 -16.78 2.21
N ARG A 58 -6.16 -17.75 2.19
CA ARG A 58 -6.30 -18.98 1.42
C ARG A 58 -7.47 -19.85 1.91
N GLU A 59 -7.63 -20.02 3.21
CA GLU A 59 -8.75 -20.75 3.82
C GLU A 59 -10.09 -20.08 3.53
N SER A 60 -10.09 -18.76 3.34
CA SER A 60 -11.28 -17.95 3.06
C SER A 60 -11.55 -17.75 1.57
N ALA A 61 -10.82 -18.42 0.68
CA ALA A 61 -11.00 -18.23 -0.76
C ALA A 61 -12.46 -18.46 -1.21
N PRO A 62 -12.97 -17.67 -2.16
CA PRO A 62 -12.27 -16.62 -2.90
C PRO A 62 -11.97 -15.38 -2.04
N SER A 63 -10.74 -14.91 -2.09
CA SER A 63 -10.28 -13.77 -1.30
C SER A 63 -9.41 -12.82 -2.11
N ARG A 64 -9.16 -11.62 -1.59
CA ARG A 64 -8.49 -10.55 -2.32
C ARG A 64 -7.51 -9.78 -1.45
N ILE A 65 -6.41 -9.36 -2.05
CA ILE A 65 -5.45 -8.42 -1.47
C ILE A 65 -5.42 -7.18 -2.37
N VAL A 66 -5.69 -6.01 -1.81
CA VAL A 66 -5.66 -4.74 -2.53
C VAL A 66 -4.56 -3.87 -1.95
N ASN A 67 -3.52 -3.60 -2.73
CA ASN A 67 -2.39 -2.77 -2.34
C ASN A 67 -2.56 -1.36 -2.93
N VAL A 68 -2.69 -0.37 -2.07
CA VAL A 68 -2.86 1.02 -2.50
C VAL A 68 -1.49 1.66 -2.76
N SER A 69 -1.15 1.79 -4.03
CA SER A 69 0.06 2.43 -4.52
C SER A 69 -0.17 3.92 -4.77
N SER A 70 0.65 4.53 -5.60
CA SER A 70 0.59 5.95 -5.97
C SER A 70 1.16 6.17 -7.36
N GLY A 71 0.59 7.12 -8.10
CA GLY A 71 1.17 7.57 -9.39
C GLY A 71 2.60 8.11 -9.26
N GLY A 72 3.02 8.54 -8.07
CA GLY A 72 4.41 8.94 -7.79
C GLY A 72 5.44 7.83 -8.06
N MET A 73 5.03 6.56 -8.05
CA MET A 73 5.91 5.43 -8.34
C MET A 73 6.58 5.49 -9.72
N TYR A 74 5.95 6.15 -10.69
CA TYR A 74 6.50 6.29 -12.04
C TYR A 74 7.74 7.22 -12.10
N ALA A 75 7.95 8.05 -11.09
CA ALA A 75 9.03 9.01 -11.03
C ALA A 75 10.38 8.43 -10.55
N THR A 76 10.44 7.15 -10.16
CA THR A 76 11.65 6.57 -9.57
C THR A 76 11.81 5.09 -9.85
N GLY A 77 13.05 4.58 -9.74
CA GLY A 77 13.37 3.15 -9.70
C GLY A 77 13.36 2.58 -8.27
N LEU A 78 13.65 1.28 -8.12
CA LEU A 78 13.61 0.58 -6.83
C LEU A 78 14.77 0.92 -5.88
N ALA A 79 15.98 1.19 -6.38
CA ALA A 79 17.17 1.44 -5.57
C ALA A 79 17.35 0.44 -4.41
N LEU A 80 17.47 -0.85 -4.75
CA LEU A 80 17.53 -1.96 -3.78
C LEU A 80 18.77 -1.91 -2.87
N ASP A 81 19.80 -1.21 -3.28
CA ASP A 81 21.06 -1.02 -2.55
C ASP A 81 20.98 0.04 -1.44
N ASP A 82 19.91 0.84 -1.39
CA ASP A 82 19.70 1.91 -0.40
C ASP A 82 18.23 2.12 -0.04
N LEU A 83 17.55 1.06 0.33
CA LEU A 83 16.13 1.09 0.72
C LEU A 83 15.88 1.95 1.96
N GLN A 84 16.84 1.98 2.87
CA GLN A 84 16.76 2.72 4.14
C GLN A 84 17.21 4.19 4.02
N TYR A 85 17.65 4.64 2.84
CA TYR A 85 18.28 5.96 2.68
C TYR A 85 19.43 6.23 3.67
N GLU A 86 20.33 5.28 3.78
CA GLU A 86 21.52 5.40 4.62
C GLU A 86 22.73 5.94 3.87
N LYS A 87 22.72 5.82 2.53
CA LYS A 87 23.84 6.20 1.65
C LYS A 87 23.58 7.50 0.90
N SER A 88 22.35 7.77 0.50
CA SER A 88 21.96 8.93 -0.29
C SER A 88 21.29 10.01 0.54
N THR A 89 21.34 11.27 0.04
CA THR A 89 20.58 12.36 0.66
C THR A 89 19.10 12.05 0.66
N TYR A 90 18.49 12.17 1.82
CA TYR A 90 17.07 11.86 1.99
C TYR A 90 16.17 12.89 1.29
N ASP A 91 15.20 12.38 0.57
CA ASP A 91 14.09 13.13 -0.02
C ASP A 91 12.81 12.34 0.24
N GLY A 92 11.91 12.89 1.04
CA GLY A 92 10.69 12.19 1.48
C GLY A 92 9.76 11.84 0.32
N SER A 93 9.67 12.68 -0.72
CA SER A 93 8.84 12.38 -1.91
C SER A 93 9.42 11.20 -2.70
N ARG A 94 10.75 11.16 -2.84
CA ARG A 94 11.42 10.05 -3.53
C ARG A 94 11.39 8.78 -2.68
N ALA A 95 11.55 8.86 -1.36
CA ALA A 95 11.40 7.73 -0.44
C ALA A 95 9.99 7.12 -0.56
N TYR A 96 8.97 7.96 -0.48
CA TYR A 96 7.57 7.56 -0.69
C TYR A 96 7.37 6.88 -2.05
N ALA A 97 7.83 7.51 -3.13
CA ALA A 97 7.68 6.97 -4.49
C ALA A 97 8.36 5.60 -4.65
N ARG A 98 9.57 5.41 -4.09
CA ARG A 98 10.28 4.12 -4.07
C ARG A 98 9.49 3.05 -3.35
N THR A 99 8.92 3.35 -2.15
CA THR A 99 8.12 2.37 -1.40
C THR A 99 6.85 1.97 -2.15
N LYS A 100 6.19 2.94 -2.81
CA LYS A 100 4.98 2.66 -3.60
C LYS A 100 5.28 1.86 -4.87
N ARG A 101 6.45 2.07 -5.50
CA ARG A 101 6.92 1.23 -6.60
C ARG A 101 7.25 -0.19 -6.12
N ALA A 102 7.97 -0.33 -5.01
CA ALA A 102 8.28 -1.63 -4.43
C ALA A 102 7.00 -2.42 -4.07
N LEU A 103 5.97 -1.74 -3.57
CA LEU A 103 4.68 -2.38 -3.27
C LEU A 103 4.00 -2.93 -4.52
N VAL A 104 4.09 -2.26 -5.68
CA VAL A 104 3.59 -2.80 -6.96
C VAL A 104 4.39 -4.03 -7.37
N THR A 105 5.72 -3.99 -7.28
CA THR A 105 6.56 -5.15 -7.58
C THR A 105 6.22 -6.36 -6.69
N LEU A 106 6.00 -6.13 -5.37
CA LEU A 106 5.52 -7.19 -4.46
C LEU A 106 4.13 -7.71 -4.86
N THR A 107 3.25 -6.83 -5.33
CA THR A 107 1.92 -7.24 -5.83
C THR A 107 2.04 -8.20 -7.00
N GLU A 108 2.89 -7.88 -7.98
CA GLU A 108 3.15 -8.75 -9.13
C GLU A 108 3.72 -10.11 -8.71
N MET A 109 4.69 -10.10 -7.79
CA MET A 109 5.27 -11.33 -7.24
C MET A 109 4.23 -12.18 -6.50
N TRP A 110 3.38 -11.57 -5.69
CA TRP A 110 2.29 -12.29 -4.99
C TRP A 110 1.22 -12.78 -5.96
N ALA A 111 0.86 -12.01 -6.97
CA ALA A 111 -0.09 -12.45 -7.99
C ALA A 111 0.40 -13.73 -8.69
N GLU A 112 1.68 -13.78 -9.04
CA GLU A 112 2.29 -14.98 -9.62
C GLU A 112 2.34 -16.16 -8.62
N GLN A 113 2.79 -15.91 -7.38
CA GLN A 113 2.90 -16.94 -6.33
C GLN A 113 1.55 -17.53 -5.94
N LEU A 114 0.49 -16.72 -6.00
CA LEU A 114 -0.87 -17.09 -5.57
C LEU A 114 -1.76 -17.51 -6.74
N ARG A 115 -1.22 -17.65 -7.94
CA ARG A 115 -1.94 -18.14 -9.11
C ARG A 115 -2.64 -19.47 -8.79
N ASN A 116 -3.91 -19.54 -9.11
CA ASN A 116 -4.77 -20.71 -8.86
C ASN A 116 -5.01 -21.05 -7.37
N SER A 117 -4.66 -20.17 -6.43
CA SER A 117 -4.93 -20.38 -5.00
C SER A 117 -6.32 -19.91 -4.55
N GLY A 118 -7.05 -19.20 -5.41
CA GLY A 118 -8.30 -18.51 -5.06
C GLY A 118 -8.07 -17.17 -4.35
N VAL A 119 -6.82 -16.72 -4.20
CA VAL A 119 -6.47 -15.39 -3.69
C VAL A 119 -6.02 -14.53 -4.85
N VAL A 120 -6.73 -13.43 -5.11
CA VAL A 120 -6.41 -12.45 -6.16
C VAL A 120 -5.70 -11.25 -5.55
N VAL A 121 -4.65 -10.75 -6.21
CA VAL A 121 -3.84 -9.64 -5.69
C VAL A 121 -3.84 -8.48 -6.67
N HIS A 122 -4.22 -7.30 -6.20
CA HIS A 122 -4.29 -6.09 -7.00
C HIS A 122 -3.39 -4.98 -6.47
N ALA A 123 -2.82 -4.19 -7.38
CA ALA A 123 -2.28 -2.88 -7.08
C ALA A 123 -3.13 -1.82 -7.78
N MET A 124 -3.41 -0.73 -7.07
CA MET A 124 -4.12 0.41 -7.64
C MET A 124 -3.55 1.73 -7.08
N HIS A 125 -3.88 2.84 -7.71
CA HIS A 125 -3.68 4.16 -7.11
C HIS A 125 -4.97 4.99 -7.22
N PRO A 126 -5.31 5.78 -6.18
CA PRO A 126 -6.60 6.47 -6.09
C PRO A 126 -6.68 7.74 -6.96
N GLY A 127 -5.64 8.07 -7.71
CA GLY A 127 -5.46 9.40 -8.28
C GLY A 127 -5.02 10.40 -7.21
N TRP A 128 -5.19 11.68 -7.51
CA TRP A 128 -4.95 12.76 -6.56
C TRP A 128 -6.25 13.08 -5.81
N ALA A 129 -6.35 12.64 -4.56
CA ALA A 129 -7.49 12.89 -3.70
C ALA A 129 -7.17 13.98 -2.66
N ASP A 130 -8.14 14.86 -2.40
CA ASP A 130 -8.05 15.88 -1.35
C ASP A 130 -8.16 15.21 0.02
N THR A 131 -7.01 14.97 0.62
CA THR A 131 -6.90 14.30 1.91
C THR A 131 -5.96 15.09 2.84
N PRO A 132 -6.11 14.95 4.17
CA PRO A 132 -5.17 15.55 5.12
C PRO A 132 -3.71 15.17 4.85
N GLY A 133 -3.48 13.94 4.36
CA GLY A 133 -2.14 13.47 3.99
C GLY A 133 -1.53 14.27 2.83
N VAL A 134 -2.30 14.55 1.77
CA VAL A 134 -1.84 15.37 0.64
C VAL A 134 -1.63 16.83 1.08
N ALA A 135 -2.58 17.39 1.82
CA ALA A 135 -2.47 18.77 2.31
C ALA A 135 -1.25 18.98 3.22
N GLY A 136 -0.96 18.03 4.12
CA GLY A 136 0.17 18.10 5.05
C GLY A 136 1.52 17.80 4.40
N SER A 137 1.59 16.81 3.51
CA SER A 137 2.86 16.39 2.90
C SER A 137 3.28 17.23 1.69
N LEU A 138 2.32 17.81 0.96
CA LEU A 138 2.54 18.56 -0.27
C LEU A 138 1.74 19.90 -0.26
N PRO A 139 1.97 20.81 0.70
CA PRO A 139 1.11 21.97 0.92
C PRO A 139 1.06 22.94 -0.27
N ALA A 140 2.17 23.18 -0.96
CA ALA A 140 2.20 24.05 -2.13
C ALA A 140 1.43 23.42 -3.32
N PHE A 141 1.60 22.14 -3.56
CA PHE A 141 0.83 21.41 -4.57
C PHE A 141 -0.66 21.44 -4.25
N HIS A 142 -1.03 21.14 -3.01
CA HIS A 142 -2.41 21.17 -2.56
C HIS A 142 -3.05 22.55 -2.74
N ALA A 143 -2.36 23.62 -2.35
CA ALA A 143 -2.88 24.99 -2.48
C ALA A 143 -3.24 25.35 -3.93
N ILE A 144 -2.46 24.88 -4.91
CA ILE A 144 -2.67 25.16 -6.33
C ILE A 144 -3.75 24.25 -6.94
N THR A 145 -3.76 22.97 -6.57
CA THR A 145 -4.52 21.93 -7.28
C THR A 145 -5.82 21.50 -6.61
N ARG A 146 -6.09 21.92 -5.36
CA ARG A 146 -7.20 21.40 -4.55
C ARG A 146 -8.58 21.41 -5.25
N ARG A 147 -8.82 22.35 -6.15
CA ARG A 147 -10.08 22.45 -6.90
C ARG A 147 -10.25 21.36 -7.96
N PHE A 148 -9.17 20.70 -8.31
CA PHE A 148 -9.12 19.64 -9.33
C PHE A 148 -8.87 18.27 -8.71
N LEU A 149 -8.66 18.21 -7.39
CA LEU A 149 -8.46 16.95 -6.69
C LEU A 149 -9.81 16.20 -6.58
N ARG A 150 -9.73 14.89 -6.57
CA ARG A 150 -10.86 14.01 -6.26
C ARG A 150 -11.24 14.15 -4.80
N THR A 151 -12.49 13.87 -4.45
CA THR A 151 -12.87 13.69 -3.04
C THR A 151 -12.26 12.40 -2.48
N ALA A 152 -12.25 12.23 -1.16
CA ALA A 152 -11.79 11.00 -0.52
C ALA A 152 -12.62 9.79 -0.97
N GLU A 153 -13.95 9.96 -1.12
CA GLU A 153 -14.87 8.94 -1.61
C GLU A 153 -14.54 8.53 -3.05
N GLN A 154 -14.30 9.49 -3.94
CA GLN A 154 -13.88 9.22 -5.31
C GLN A 154 -12.51 8.52 -5.38
N GLY A 155 -11.61 8.82 -4.44
CA GLY A 155 -10.33 8.12 -4.31
C GLY A 155 -10.51 6.67 -3.85
N ALA A 156 -11.50 6.42 -2.99
CA ALA A 156 -11.79 5.09 -2.46
C ALA A 156 -12.60 4.20 -3.42
N ASP A 157 -13.25 4.76 -4.44
CA ASP A 157 -14.15 4.04 -5.35
C ASP A 157 -13.49 2.80 -5.99
N THR A 158 -12.32 2.96 -6.57
CA THR A 158 -11.59 1.83 -7.18
C THR A 158 -11.18 0.77 -6.14
N ILE A 159 -10.84 1.18 -4.90
CA ILE A 159 -10.53 0.24 -3.81
C ILE A 159 -11.76 -0.60 -3.50
N THR A 160 -12.92 0.05 -3.38
CA THR A 160 -14.20 -0.59 -3.09
C THR A 160 -14.60 -1.54 -4.23
N TRP A 161 -14.44 -1.11 -5.48
CA TRP A 161 -14.69 -1.96 -6.64
C TRP A 161 -13.79 -3.19 -6.67
N LEU A 162 -12.48 -3.03 -6.45
CA LEU A 162 -11.54 -4.16 -6.37
C LEU A 162 -11.87 -5.10 -5.21
N ALA A 163 -12.36 -4.58 -4.10
CA ALA A 163 -12.73 -5.36 -2.93
C ALA A 163 -14.02 -6.18 -3.14
N ALA A 164 -15.02 -5.64 -3.88
CA ALA A 164 -16.39 -6.17 -3.89
C ALA A 164 -16.87 -6.70 -5.25
N ALA A 165 -16.44 -6.13 -6.38
CA ALA A 165 -16.97 -6.48 -7.70
C ALA A 165 -16.57 -7.90 -8.14
N GLU A 166 -17.50 -8.63 -8.74
CA GLU A 166 -17.24 -9.98 -9.25
C GLU A 166 -16.23 -9.97 -10.42
N GLU A 167 -16.26 -8.93 -11.23
CA GLU A 167 -15.34 -8.75 -12.35
C GLU A 167 -13.90 -8.62 -11.91
N ALA A 168 -13.65 -7.93 -10.78
CA ALA A 168 -12.34 -7.77 -10.21
C ALA A 168 -11.71 -9.10 -9.75
N ALA A 169 -12.52 -10.11 -9.43
CA ALA A 169 -12.02 -11.44 -9.09
C ALA A 169 -11.43 -12.21 -10.29
N LYS A 170 -11.70 -11.76 -11.52
CA LYS A 170 -11.29 -12.42 -12.76
C LYS A 170 -10.02 -11.84 -13.36
N VAL A 171 -9.54 -10.71 -12.82
CA VAL A 171 -8.33 -10.01 -13.25
C VAL A 171 -7.32 -9.98 -12.10
N THR A 172 -6.06 -10.30 -12.43
CA THR A 172 -4.94 -10.26 -11.49
C THR A 172 -3.66 -9.88 -12.24
#